data_5ffa55a8fc55920cee9ce84212024fa2
#
_entry.id   5ffa55a8fc55920cee9ce84212024fa2
#
_cell.length_a   1.000
_cell.length_b   1.000
_cell.length_c   1.000
_cell.angle_alpha   90.00
_cell.angle_beta   90.00
_cell.angle_gamma   90.00
#
_symmetry.space_group_name_H-M   'P 1'
#
loop_
_entity.id
_entity.type
_entity.pdbx_description
1 polymer ?
#
loop_
_entity_poly.entity_id
_entity_poly.type
_entity_poly.pdbx_seq_one_letter_code
_entity_poly.pdbx_strand_id
1 'polypeptide(L)'
;MRTIKINKKLLLLGLLTTSLTLNAAYNTTRSSSGVSTKIKNAVDSQSAKNNTVNEIIIPKGLKPGDTIGLIAPANYTNENSYAEIEYLTSRGFNVVYGQSFSSRWYGFGGTDDVRAKDINDMFANPKINAIFAVRGGYGGIRIVDKLNYDVIKKNPKIISGFSDNTTLLLAINEKTGLVTFHGPMADNLKNIPSITENSFNKTFMSNQPYNLLEFENTYSIMKNGRGNGKITGGNLSLIVATLGTDHEINTDGKILFIEEVNEPSYRVDRMLQQLKLAGKFDKLQGIIIGNFRNPKQSDPTDMTIDEVFYDVFGKLNIPIIKDFKSGHVRPFIAVPIGANATMDTYKKQIIIEKSTK
;
A
#
# COMPACT_ATOMS: atom_id res chain seq x y z
N MET A 1 -41.43 31.36 22.41
CA MET A 1 -40.06 31.92 22.21
C MET A 1 -39.58 32.53 23.54
N ARG A 2 -38.65 31.88 24.25
CA ARG A 2 -38.01 32.41 25.44
C ARG A 2 -36.60 32.85 25.09
N THR A 3 -36.33 34.12 25.13
CA THR A 3 -35.03 34.76 24.85
C THR A 3 -34.15 34.64 26.10
N ILE A 4 -33.04 33.90 25.98
CA ILE A 4 -32.03 33.80 27.06
C ILE A 4 -31.09 35.01 26.92
N LYS A 5 -31.09 35.90 27.89
CA LYS A 5 -30.13 37.01 27.98
C LYS A 5 -28.83 36.51 28.60
N ILE A 6 -27.77 36.43 27.79
CA ILE A 6 -26.43 36.10 28.27
C ILE A 6 -25.77 37.33 28.88
N ASN A 7 -25.33 37.22 30.12
CA ASN A 7 -24.73 38.31 30.88
C ASN A 7 -23.27 38.54 30.46
N LYS A 8 -23.01 39.64 29.75
CA LYS A 8 -21.69 40.01 29.19
C LYS A 8 -20.58 40.16 30.25
N LYS A 9 -20.88 40.29 31.53
CA LYS A 9 -19.87 40.40 32.60
C LYS A 9 -19.20 39.06 32.94
N LEU A 10 -19.85 37.91 32.70
CA LEU A 10 -19.23 36.60 32.93
C LEU A 10 -18.23 36.21 31.84
N LEU A 11 -18.40 36.70 30.60
CA LEU A 11 -17.49 36.41 29.49
C LEU A 11 -16.14 37.13 29.63
N LEU A 12 -16.11 38.31 30.28
CA LEU A 12 -14.87 39.07 30.49
C LEU A 12 -13.97 38.48 31.59
N LEU A 13 -14.56 37.82 32.60
CA LEU A 13 -13.78 37.21 33.69
C LEU A 13 -13.08 35.92 33.25
N GLY A 14 -13.67 35.14 32.30
CA GLY A 14 -13.07 33.93 31.76
C GLY A 14 -11.86 34.17 30.83
N LEU A 15 -11.84 35.28 30.13
CA LEU A 15 -10.73 35.69 29.26
C LEU A 15 -9.52 36.27 30.00
N LEU A 16 -9.75 36.89 31.17
CA LEU A 16 -8.67 37.44 32.00
C LEU A 16 -7.92 36.36 32.80
N THR A 17 -8.59 35.27 33.18
CA THR A 17 -7.94 34.18 33.91
C THR A 17 -7.07 33.30 32.99
N THR A 18 -7.45 33.13 31.71
CA THR A 18 -6.64 32.38 30.76
C THR A 18 -5.38 33.13 30.28
N SER A 19 -5.43 34.47 30.23
CA SER A 19 -4.24 35.27 29.86
C SER A 19 -3.22 35.36 31.01
N LEU A 20 -3.65 35.31 32.26
CA LEU A 20 -2.74 35.31 33.42
C LEU A 20 -2.03 33.97 33.62
N THR A 21 -2.69 32.85 33.31
CA THR A 21 -2.07 31.51 33.38
C THR A 21 -1.08 31.27 32.23
N LEU A 22 -1.34 31.80 31.03
CA LEU A 22 -0.37 31.73 29.92
C LEU A 22 0.87 32.61 30.17
N ASN A 23 0.73 33.82 30.78
CA ASN A 23 1.87 34.65 31.11
C ASN A 23 2.70 34.11 32.29
N ALA A 24 2.10 33.40 33.25
CA ALA A 24 2.83 32.72 34.31
C ALA A 24 3.64 31.54 33.77
N ALA A 25 3.07 30.78 32.82
CA ALA A 25 3.79 29.70 32.12
C ALA A 25 4.93 30.22 31.23
N TYR A 26 4.75 31.39 30.58
CA TYR A 26 5.79 31.98 29.72
C TYR A 26 6.99 32.50 30.52
N ASN A 27 6.76 33.03 31.75
CA ASN A 27 7.85 33.59 32.58
C ASN A 27 8.60 32.50 33.39
N THR A 28 8.01 31.32 33.63
CA THR A 28 8.70 30.20 34.29
C THR A 28 9.63 29.43 33.36
N THR A 29 9.44 29.52 32.04
CA THR A 29 10.31 28.86 31.06
C THR A 29 11.59 29.63 30.71
N ARG A 30 11.77 30.84 31.24
CA ARG A 30 12.96 31.65 30.95
C ARG A 30 14.15 31.43 31.89
N SER A 31 14.04 30.52 32.87
CA SER A 31 15.11 30.33 33.88
C SER A 31 15.67 28.89 33.99
N SER A 32 15.55 28.06 32.93
CA SER A 32 16.29 26.79 32.97
C SER A 32 16.78 26.40 31.58
N SER A 33 18.09 26.57 31.36
CA SER A 33 18.83 26.08 30.22
C SER A 33 18.71 24.54 30.00
N GLY A 34 18.26 23.80 31.00
CA GLY A 34 18.09 22.35 30.96
C GLY A 34 16.78 21.86 30.31
N VAL A 35 15.71 22.67 30.32
CA VAL A 35 14.42 22.27 29.72
C VAL A 35 14.44 22.48 28.21
N SER A 36 15.04 23.60 27.75
CA SER A 36 15.20 23.87 26.32
C SER A 36 16.02 22.79 25.61
N THR A 37 17.10 22.28 26.24
CA THR A 37 17.92 21.22 25.69
C THR A 37 17.18 19.88 25.64
N LYS A 38 16.36 19.56 26.64
CA LYS A 38 15.54 18.30 26.62
C LYS A 38 14.45 18.34 25.55
N ILE A 39 13.80 19.49 25.37
CA ILE A 39 12.78 19.64 24.30
C ILE A 39 13.43 19.60 22.92
N LYS A 40 14.56 20.28 22.74
CA LYS A 40 15.32 20.24 21.48
C LYS A 40 15.80 18.82 21.16
N ASN A 41 16.36 18.11 22.15
CA ASN A 41 16.79 16.72 21.98
C ASN A 41 15.60 15.75 21.71
N ALA A 42 14.40 16.01 22.27
CA ALA A 42 13.20 15.26 21.98
C ALA A 42 12.68 15.53 20.56
N VAL A 43 12.68 16.79 20.12
CA VAL A 43 12.30 17.18 18.74
C VAL A 43 13.34 16.67 17.73
N ASP A 44 14.64 16.79 18.02
CA ASP A 44 15.70 16.28 17.17
C ASP A 44 15.72 14.74 17.13
N SER A 45 15.37 14.06 18.23
CA SER A 45 15.22 12.59 18.24
C SER A 45 13.97 12.10 17.50
N GLN A 46 12.91 12.90 17.47
CA GLN A 46 11.71 12.59 16.69
C GLN A 46 11.90 12.88 15.20
N SER A 47 12.62 13.94 14.85
CA SER A 47 13.01 14.21 13.45
C SER A 47 14.07 13.23 12.93
N ALA A 48 14.99 12.75 13.77
CA ALA A 48 15.95 11.71 13.42
C ALA A 48 15.34 10.32 13.24
N LYS A 49 14.21 10.02 13.89
CA LYS A 49 13.48 8.75 13.68
C LYS A 49 12.79 8.67 12.30
N ASN A 50 12.56 9.80 11.64
CA ASN A 50 11.79 9.86 10.41
C ASN A 50 12.63 9.87 9.11
N ASN A 51 13.97 9.75 9.17
CA ASN A 51 14.84 9.87 7.98
C ASN A 51 15.79 8.69 7.73
N THR A 52 15.59 7.52 8.32
CA THR A 52 16.27 6.33 7.82
C THR A 52 15.53 5.83 6.58
N VAL A 53 15.96 6.28 5.39
CA VAL A 53 15.57 5.62 4.14
C VAL A 53 16.04 4.18 4.25
N ASN A 54 15.09 3.25 4.48
CA ASN A 54 15.42 1.84 4.50
C ASN A 54 16.08 1.47 3.17
N GLU A 55 17.22 0.80 3.24
CA GLU A 55 17.87 0.21 2.07
C GLU A 55 16.89 -0.74 1.37
N ILE A 56 16.90 -0.72 0.04
CA ILE A 56 16.01 -1.61 -0.73
C ILE A 56 16.47 -3.04 -0.54
N ILE A 57 15.59 -3.89 -0.03
CA ILE A 57 15.81 -5.32 0.10
C ILE A 57 15.06 -6.05 -1.02
N ILE A 58 15.79 -6.64 -1.93
CA ILE A 58 15.25 -7.38 -3.07
C ILE A 58 15.21 -8.87 -2.70
N PRO A 59 14.05 -9.56 -2.75
CA PRO A 59 13.95 -10.98 -2.45
C PRO A 59 14.55 -11.83 -3.57
N LYS A 60 14.84 -13.10 -3.29
CA LYS A 60 15.25 -14.06 -4.31
C LYS A 60 14.09 -14.36 -5.25
N GLY A 61 14.38 -14.47 -6.56
CA GLY A 61 13.42 -14.90 -7.56
C GLY A 61 13.06 -16.38 -7.40
N LEU A 62 11.85 -16.73 -7.82
CA LEU A 62 11.32 -18.09 -7.83
C LEU A 62 11.91 -18.92 -8.96
N LYS A 63 12.07 -20.22 -8.72
CA LYS A 63 12.44 -21.23 -9.72
C LYS A 63 11.68 -22.54 -9.42
N PRO A 64 11.48 -23.43 -10.42
CA PRO A 64 10.91 -24.75 -10.17
C PRO A 64 11.66 -25.49 -9.04
N GLY A 65 10.92 -26.18 -8.18
CA GLY A 65 11.41 -26.80 -6.94
C GLY A 65 11.29 -25.94 -5.70
N ASP A 66 11.12 -24.62 -5.83
CA ASP A 66 10.90 -23.74 -4.69
C ASP A 66 9.55 -23.99 -4.01
N THR A 67 9.46 -23.65 -2.73
CA THR A 67 8.25 -23.82 -1.91
C THR A 67 7.54 -22.49 -1.73
N ILE A 68 6.25 -22.46 -2.05
CA ILE A 68 5.34 -21.33 -1.85
C ILE A 68 4.42 -21.62 -0.68
N GLY A 69 4.43 -20.73 0.31
CA GLY A 69 3.50 -20.74 1.43
C GLY A 69 2.22 -19.98 1.09
N LEU A 70 1.06 -20.63 1.27
CA LEU A 70 -0.26 -20.01 1.08
C LEU A 70 -0.87 -19.64 2.43
N ILE A 71 -1.33 -18.38 2.54
CA ILE A 71 -1.94 -17.82 3.75
C ILE A 71 -3.28 -17.15 3.41
N ALA A 72 -4.19 -17.10 4.38
CA ALA A 72 -5.42 -16.32 4.31
C ALA A 72 -5.40 -15.16 5.32
N PRO A 73 -4.66 -14.06 5.04
CA PRO A 73 -4.44 -12.99 6.01
C PRO A 73 -5.67 -12.09 6.21
N ALA A 74 -6.66 -12.22 5.34
CA ALA A 74 -7.92 -11.48 5.33
C ALA A 74 -9.12 -12.42 5.54
N ASN A 75 -9.99 -12.54 4.54
CA ASN A 75 -11.15 -13.43 4.63
C ASN A 75 -10.74 -14.91 4.60
N TYR A 76 -11.58 -15.76 5.22
CA TYR A 76 -11.42 -17.21 5.15
C TYR A 76 -11.56 -17.74 3.72
N THR A 77 -10.93 -18.87 3.42
CA THR A 77 -11.03 -19.55 2.14
C THR A 77 -12.20 -20.53 2.13
N ASN A 78 -12.82 -20.74 0.95
CA ASN A 78 -13.79 -21.80 0.75
C ASN A 78 -13.06 -23.09 0.37
N GLU A 79 -13.69 -24.25 0.59
CA GLU A 79 -13.12 -25.59 0.27
C GLU A 79 -12.70 -25.80 -1.19
N ASN A 80 -13.19 -24.95 -2.11
CA ASN A 80 -12.87 -25.01 -3.55
C ASN A 80 -11.53 -24.36 -3.92
N SER A 81 -10.79 -23.79 -2.98
CA SER A 81 -9.49 -23.11 -3.24
C SER A 81 -8.35 -24.05 -3.62
N TYR A 82 -8.57 -25.35 -3.62
CA TYR A 82 -7.55 -26.34 -4.03
C TYR A 82 -7.31 -26.40 -5.55
N ALA A 83 -8.33 -26.11 -6.38
CA ALA A 83 -8.18 -26.12 -7.84
C ALA A 83 -7.25 -25.01 -8.37
N GLU A 84 -7.03 -23.97 -7.57
CA GLU A 84 -6.23 -22.81 -7.91
C GLU A 84 -4.73 -23.05 -7.65
N ILE A 85 -4.43 -24.08 -6.86
CA ILE A 85 -3.07 -24.51 -6.54
C ILE A 85 -2.45 -25.30 -7.70
N GLU A 86 -3.29 -25.87 -8.57
CA GLU A 86 -2.86 -26.64 -9.73
C GLU A 86 -1.91 -25.83 -10.63
N TYR A 87 -2.16 -24.53 -10.80
CA TYR A 87 -1.25 -23.68 -11.56
C TYR A 87 0.16 -23.66 -10.94
N LEU A 88 0.28 -23.47 -9.62
CA LEU A 88 1.59 -23.41 -8.97
C LEU A 88 2.32 -24.77 -9.03
N THR A 89 1.62 -25.86 -8.79
CA THR A 89 2.19 -27.20 -8.83
C THR A 89 2.56 -27.63 -10.25
N SER A 90 1.76 -27.28 -11.27
CA SER A 90 2.09 -27.54 -12.68
C SER A 90 3.33 -26.78 -13.15
N ARG A 91 3.66 -25.66 -12.47
CA ARG A 91 4.89 -24.90 -12.70
C ARG A 91 6.09 -25.47 -11.94
N GLY A 92 5.94 -26.60 -11.26
CA GLY A 92 6.97 -27.29 -10.50
C GLY A 92 7.24 -26.70 -9.12
N PHE A 93 6.36 -25.85 -8.57
CA PHE A 93 6.48 -25.35 -7.21
C PHE A 93 5.90 -26.33 -6.19
N ASN A 94 6.53 -26.43 -5.03
CA ASN A 94 5.93 -27.07 -3.86
C ASN A 94 5.01 -26.09 -3.17
N VAL A 95 3.88 -26.56 -2.63
CA VAL A 95 2.92 -25.71 -1.94
C VAL A 95 2.72 -26.19 -0.50
N VAL A 96 2.79 -25.28 0.45
CA VAL A 96 2.47 -25.51 1.87
C VAL A 96 1.45 -24.50 2.34
N TYR A 97 0.69 -24.86 3.36
CA TYR A 97 -0.43 -24.06 3.84
C TYR A 97 -0.14 -23.54 5.25
N GLY A 98 -0.46 -22.27 5.50
CA GLY A 98 -0.59 -21.73 6.83
C GLY A 98 -1.85 -22.23 7.52
N GLN A 99 -1.91 -22.11 8.83
CA GLN A 99 -3.09 -22.48 9.61
C GLN A 99 -4.31 -21.64 9.19
N SER A 100 -4.13 -20.39 8.81
CA SER A 100 -5.19 -19.49 8.35
C SER A 100 -5.90 -19.99 7.10
N PHE A 101 -5.26 -20.82 6.28
CA PHE A 101 -5.85 -21.38 5.06
C PHE A 101 -7.08 -22.26 5.36
N SER A 102 -7.03 -23.03 6.46
CA SER A 102 -8.13 -23.95 6.87
C SER A 102 -8.90 -23.45 8.10
N SER A 103 -8.51 -22.30 8.67
CA SER A 103 -9.16 -21.73 9.83
C SER A 103 -10.29 -20.78 9.43
N ARG A 104 -11.28 -20.65 10.35
CA ARG A 104 -12.35 -19.68 10.22
C ARG A 104 -12.68 -19.06 11.58
N TRP A 105 -12.73 -17.74 11.61
CA TRP A 105 -13.21 -16.98 12.76
C TRP A 105 -14.06 -15.82 12.23
N TYR A 106 -15.40 -15.91 12.40
CA TYR A 106 -16.34 -15.06 11.67
C TYR A 106 -16.08 -15.09 10.15
N GLY A 107 -15.79 -13.96 9.53
CA GLY A 107 -15.44 -13.83 8.10
C GLY A 107 -13.95 -13.98 7.77
N PHE A 108 -13.08 -14.18 8.78
CA PHE A 108 -11.63 -14.18 8.63
C PHE A 108 -11.05 -15.60 8.51
N GLY A 109 -9.84 -15.69 7.93
CA GLY A 109 -9.03 -16.90 7.89
C GLY A 109 -8.41 -17.26 9.26
N GLY A 110 -9.24 -17.27 10.32
CA GLY A 110 -8.82 -17.48 11.71
C GLY A 110 -8.71 -16.17 12.51
N THR A 111 -8.34 -16.28 13.79
CA THR A 111 -8.13 -15.13 14.66
C THR A 111 -7.00 -14.23 14.15
N ASP A 112 -6.92 -13.00 14.65
CA ASP A 112 -5.83 -12.08 14.30
C ASP A 112 -4.45 -12.71 14.60
N ASP A 113 -4.33 -13.44 15.71
CA ASP A 113 -3.08 -14.12 16.09
C ASP A 113 -2.71 -15.26 15.14
N VAL A 114 -3.67 -16.07 14.69
CA VAL A 114 -3.44 -17.14 13.71
C VAL A 114 -2.93 -16.56 12.40
N ARG A 115 -3.58 -15.50 11.88
CA ARG A 115 -3.24 -14.88 10.60
C ARG A 115 -1.88 -14.20 10.62
N ALA A 116 -1.56 -13.48 11.71
CA ALA A 116 -0.26 -12.84 11.90
C ALA A 116 0.86 -13.87 12.10
N LYS A 117 0.57 -14.93 12.88
CA LYS A 117 1.53 -16.03 13.14
C LYS A 117 1.94 -16.72 11.85
N ASP A 118 1.01 -16.99 10.95
CA ASP A 118 1.31 -17.59 9.64
C ASP A 118 2.33 -16.78 8.85
N ILE A 119 2.14 -15.45 8.77
CA ILE A 119 3.07 -14.57 8.08
C ILE A 119 4.44 -14.64 8.75
N ASN A 120 4.51 -14.50 10.07
CA ASN A 120 5.75 -14.49 10.82
C ASN A 120 6.51 -15.84 10.69
N ASP A 121 5.81 -16.97 10.84
CA ASP A 121 6.38 -18.31 10.73
C ASP A 121 6.88 -18.60 9.30
N MET A 122 6.13 -18.21 8.27
CA MET A 122 6.54 -18.42 6.89
C MET A 122 7.76 -17.57 6.52
N PHE A 123 7.87 -16.35 7.03
CA PHE A 123 9.10 -15.58 6.89
C PHE A 123 10.28 -16.21 7.66
N ALA A 124 10.05 -16.72 8.85
CA ALA A 124 11.10 -17.37 9.66
C ALA A 124 11.57 -18.70 9.07
N ASN A 125 10.72 -19.44 8.37
CA ASN A 125 11.02 -20.80 7.88
C ASN A 125 11.93 -20.76 6.64
N PRO A 126 13.20 -21.25 6.72
CA PRO A 126 14.13 -21.22 5.60
C PRO A 126 13.74 -22.12 4.41
N LYS A 127 12.78 -23.04 4.59
CA LYS A 127 12.29 -23.93 3.52
C LYS A 127 11.24 -23.24 2.62
N ILE A 128 10.72 -22.08 3.02
CA ILE A 128 9.74 -21.31 2.24
C ILE A 128 10.47 -20.23 1.46
N ASN A 129 10.22 -20.16 0.14
CA ASN A 129 10.84 -19.22 -0.78
C ASN A 129 9.95 -18.02 -1.09
N ALA A 130 8.62 -18.21 -1.09
CA ALA A 130 7.65 -17.15 -1.32
C ALA A 130 6.39 -17.37 -0.47
N ILE A 131 5.64 -16.30 -0.24
CA ILE A 131 4.38 -16.28 0.50
C ILE A 131 3.32 -15.64 -0.40
N PHE A 132 2.23 -16.36 -0.67
CA PHE A 132 1.13 -15.82 -1.46
C PHE A 132 -0.14 -15.80 -0.60
N ALA A 133 -0.80 -14.65 -0.59
CA ALA A 133 -2.16 -14.58 -0.06
C ALA A 133 -3.08 -15.43 -0.96
N VAL A 134 -4.01 -16.16 -0.37
CA VAL A 134 -4.99 -16.92 -1.15
C VAL A 134 -6.02 -15.97 -1.73
N ARG A 135 -6.49 -15.01 -0.91
CA ARG A 135 -7.50 -14.02 -1.31
C ARG A 135 -7.40 -12.73 -0.48
N GLY A 136 -8.10 -11.73 -0.95
CA GLY A 136 -8.37 -10.49 -0.21
C GLY A 136 -9.63 -10.58 0.66
N GLY A 137 -10.31 -9.45 0.80
CA GLY A 137 -11.52 -9.28 1.61
C GLY A 137 -11.36 -8.17 2.63
N TYR A 138 -11.31 -8.53 3.92
CA TYR A 138 -11.07 -7.59 5.02
C TYR A 138 -10.27 -8.29 6.13
N GLY A 139 -9.36 -7.55 6.76
CA GLY A 139 -8.68 -8.02 7.98
C GLY A 139 -7.19 -7.77 8.04
N GLY A 140 -6.53 -7.40 6.94
CA GLY A 140 -5.10 -7.11 6.89
C GLY A 140 -4.69 -6.01 7.89
N ILE A 141 -5.45 -4.93 7.94
CA ILE A 141 -5.19 -3.79 8.85
C ILE A 141 -5.21 -4.20 10.34
N ARG A 142 -5.94 -5.27 10.71
CA ARG A 142 -6.03 -5.74 12.10
C ARG A 142 -4.76 -6.42 12.61
N ILE A 143 -3.89 -6.83 11.70
CA ILE A 143 -2.72 -7.66 12.04
C ILE A 143 -1.37 -7.00 11.74
N VAL A 144 -1.35 -5.78 11.19
CA VAL A 144 -0.10 -5.08 10.85
C VAL A 144 0.81 -4.90 12.07
N ASP A 145 0.27 -4.58 13.25
CA ASP A 145 1.04 -4.40 14.48
C ASP A 145 1.51 -5.73 15.12
N LYS A 146 1.01 -6.88 14.61
CA LYS A 146 1.37 -8.22 15.08
C LYS A 146 2.47 -8.86 14.24
N LEU A 147 2.92 -8.18 13.16
CA LEU A 147 4.01 -8.68 12.32
C LEU A 147 5.36 -8.47 12.97
N ASN A 148 6.24 -9.47 12.86
CA ASN A 148 7.63 -9.36 13.30
C ASN A 148 8.50 -8.82 12.16
N TYR A 149 8.59 -7.51 12.06
CA TYR A 149 9.34 -6.84 10.98
C TYR A 149 10.84 -7.15 11.01
N ASP A 150 11.42 -7.45 12.17
CA ASP A 150 12.83 -7.86 12.27
C ASP A 150 13.06 -9.24 11.65
N VAL A 151 12.16 -10.19 11.88
CA VAL A 151 12.20 -11.52 11.24
C VAL A 151 12.02 -11.37 9.74
N ILE A 152 11.07 -10.55 9.29
CA ILE A 152 10.82 -10.29 7.87
C ILE A 152 12.08 -9.69 7.21
N LYS A 153 12.67 -8.67 7.81
CA LYS A 153 13.89 -8.02 7.31
C LYS A 153 15.07 -8.95 7.18
N LYS A 154 15.26 -9.86 8.16
CA LYS A 154 16.35 -10.84 8.18
C LYS A 154 16.14 -12.00 7.21
N ASN A 155 14.92 -12.29 6.80
CA ASN A 155 14.55 -13.42 5.92
C ASN A 155 13.75 -12.95 4.70
N PRO A 156 14.35 -12.12 3.83
CA PRO A 156 13.62 -11.50 2.72
C PRO A 156 13.11 -12.56 1.74
N LYS A 157 11.80 -12.55 1.50
CA LYS A 157 11.08 -13.46 0.59
C LYS A 157 10.06 -12.67 -0.23
N ILE A 158 9.66 -13.22 -1.36
CA ILE A 158 8.50 -12.72 -2.10
C ILE A 158 7.27 -12.85 -1.20
N ILE A 159 6.51 -11.75 -1.07
CA ILE A 159 5.15 -11.76 -0.55
C ILE A 159 4.23 -11.10 -1.56
N SER A 160 3.20 -11.83 -2.02
CA SER A 160 2.28 -11.42 -3.09
C SER A 160 0.83 -11.41 -2.63
N GLY A 161 0.11 -10.38 -3.02
CA GLY A 161 -1.31 -10.19 -2.79
C GLY A 161 -1.75 -8.82 -3.31
N PHE A 162 -3.05 -8.53 -3.28
CA PHE A 162 -3.61 -7.22 -3.60
C PHE A 162 -4.92 -7.00 -2.84
N SER A 163 -5.68 -5.93 -3.14
CA SER A 163 -6.90 -5.61 -2.39
C SER A 163 -6.58 -5.34 -0.91
N ASP A 164 -7.25 -5.99 0.04
CA ASP A 164 -7.02 -5.86 1.49
C ASP A 164 -5.56 -6.09 1.91
N ASN A 165 -4.82 -6.94 1.14
CA ASN A 165 -3.40 -7.19 1.42
C ASN A 165 -2.51 -5.94 1.21
N THR A 166 -3.00 -4.89 0.57
CA THR A 166 -2.27 -3.61 0.40
C THR A 166 -1.70 -3.09 1.71
N THR A 167 -2.47 -3.14 2.81
CA THR A 167 -2.02 -2.72 4.14
C THR A 167 -0.78 -3.48 4.61
N LEU A 168 -0.76 -4.80 4.41
CA LEU A 168 0.36 -5.66 4.80
C LEU A 168 1.59 -5.41 3.92
N LEU A 169 1.39 -5.30 2.60
CA LEU A 169 2.47 -5.07 1.64
C LEU A 169 3.17 -3.73 1.87
N LEU A 170 2.39 -2.66 2.09
CA LEU A 170 2.91 -1.33 2.40
C LEU A 170 3.63 -1.31 3.75
N ALA A 171 3.02 -1.87 4.81
CA ALA A 171 3.64 -1.91 6.12
C ALA A 171 4.97 -2.67 6.13
N ILE A 172 5.03 -3.84 5.45
CA ILE A 172 6.27 -4.61 5.31
C ILE A 172 7.31 -3.80 4.53
N ASN A 173 6.94 -3.20 3.40
CA ASN A 173 7.86 -2.40 2.61
C ASN A 173 8.41 -1.20 3.39
N GLU A 174 7.56 -0.40 4.01
CA GLU A 174 7.97 0.81 4.73
C GLU A 174 8.81 0.48 5.99
N LYS A 175 8.46 -0.57 6.75
CA LYS A 175 9.19 -0.93 7.97
C LYS A 175 10.51 -1.67 7.72
N THR A 176 10.62 -2.41 6.62
CA THR A 176 11.79 -3.28 6.38
C THR A 176 12.63 -2.88 5.17
N GLY A 177 12.07 -2.17 4.20
CA GLY A 177 12.66 -1.94 2.89
C GLY A 177 12.50 -3.09 1.89
N LEU A 178 11.84 -4.20 2.28
CA LEU A 178 11.61 -5.34 1.40
C LEU A 178 10.67 -4.96 0.26
N VAL A 179 11.08 -5.28 -0.98
CA VAL A 179 10.18 -5.20 -2.14
C VAL A 179 9.08 -6.23 -1.96
N THR A 180 7.83 -5.75 -1.93
CA THR A 180 6.61 -6.55 -1.85
C THR A 180 5.84 -6.46 -3.16
N PHE A 181 4.83 -7.30 -3.37
CA PHE A 181 4.22 -7.40 -4.69
C PHE A 181 2.70 -7.21 -4.62
N HIS A 182 2.23 -6.10 -5.19
CA HIS A 182 0.84 -6.01 -5.60
C HIS A 182 0.67 -6.96 -6.79
N GLY A 183 0.38 -8.21 -6.49
CA GLY A 183 0.49 -9.34 -7.39
C GLY A 183 -0.67 -10.31 -7.25
N PRO A 184 -0.76 -11.31 -8.14
CA PRO A 184 -1.84 -12.27 -8.08
C PRO A 184 -1.87 -13.00 -6.74
N MET A 185 -3.07 -13.24 -6.25
CA MET A 185 -3.37 -14.15 -5.16
C MET A 185 -3.62 -15.54 -5.72
N ALA A 186 -3.56 -16.58 -4.88
CA ALA A 186 -3.74 -17.95 -5.36
C ALA A 186 -5.07 -18.15 -6.09
N ASP A 187 -6.17 -17.57 -5.62
CA ASP A 187 -7.50 -17.65 -6.24
C ASP A 187 -7.58 -16.98 -7.64
N ASN A 188 -6.59 -16.18 -8.02
CA ASN A 188 -6.52 -15.54 -9.33
C ASN A 188 -5.69 -16.34 -10.34
N LEU A 189 -4.98 -17.41 -9.92
CA LEU A 189 -4.05 -18.16 -10.77
C LEU A 189 -4.70 -19.26 -11.61
N LYS A 190 -6.01 -19.44 -11.51
CA LYS A 190 -6.73 -20.39 -12.35
C LYS A 190 -6.93 -19.87 -13.77
N ASN A 191 -6.53 -20.68 -14.79
CA ASN A 191 -6.72 -20.34 -16.22
C ASN A 191 -6.24 -18.91 -16.56
N ILE A 192 -5.06 -18.52 -16.12
CA ILE A 192 -4.56 -17.16 -16.31
C ILE A 192 -4.29 -16.85 -17.78
N PRO A 193 -4.58 -15.60 -18.24
CA PRO A 193 -4.18 -15.14 -19.55
C PRO A 193 -2.67 -15.11 -19.70
N SER A 194 -2.17 -15.27 -20.92
CA SER A 194 -0.73 -15.20 -21.25
C SER A 194 -0.05 -13.92 -20.78
N ILE A 195 -0.77 -12.79 -20.80
CA ILE A 195 -0.29 -11.51 -20.26
C ILE A 195 0.01 -11.63 -18.77
N THR A 196 -0.89 -12.21 -17.98
CA THR A 196 -0.69 -12.43 -16.55
C THR A 196 0.45 -13.41 -16.30
N GLU A 197 0.57 -14.46 -17.10
CA GLU A 197 1.66 -15.43 -17.01
C GLU A 197 3.01 -14.79 -17.33
N ASN A 198 3.10 -13.99 -18.40
CA ASN A 198 4.31 -13.26 -18.75
C ASN A 198 4.71 -12.28 -17.64
N SER A 199 3.74 -11.55 -17.07
CA SER A 199 3.98 -10.68 -15.92
C SER A 199 4.47 -11.47 -14.71
N PHE A 200 3.88 -12.63 -14.41
CA PHE A 200 4.33 -13.51 -13.34
C PHE A 200 5.80 -13.92 -13.55
N ASN A 201 6.16 -14.39 -14.74
CA ASN A 201 7.52 -14.81 -15.06
C ASN A 201 8.54 -13.66 -14.91
N LYS A 202 8.23 -12.50 -15.45
CA LYS A 202 9.13 -11.34 -15.37
C LYS A 202 9.27 -10.81 -13.94
N THR A 203 8.17 -10.72 -13.20
CA THR A 203 8.16 -10.10 -11.88
C THR A 203 8.72 -11.00 -10.80
N PHE A 204 8.41 -12.31 -10.83
CA PHE A 204 8.76 -13.23 -9.74
C PHE A 204 9.93 -14.18 -10.05
N MET A 205 10.26 -14.42 -11.33
CA MET A 205 11.24 -15.43 -11.73
C MET A 205 12.43 -14.86 -12.50
N SER A 206 12.45 -13.54 -12.80
CA SER A 206 13.53 -12.90 -13.54
C SER A 206 14.22 -11.84 -12.67
N ASN A 207 15.55 -11.81 -12.74
CA ASN A 207 16.36 -10.77 -12.09
C ASN A 207 16.79 -9.65 -13.06
N GLN A 208 16.22 -9.62 -14.28
CA GLN A 208 16.55 -8.64 -15.30
C GLN A 208 15.60 -7.42 -15.23
N PRO A 209 16.06 -6.23 -15.62
CA PRO A 209 15.16 -5.10 -15.83
C PRO A 209 14.08 -5.43 -16.86
N TYR A 210 12.89 -4.84 -16.69
CA TYR A 210 11.79 -5.00 -17.64
C TYR A 210 10.91 -3.76 -17.71
N ASN A 211 10.23 -3.59 -18.85
CA ASN A 211 9.26 -2.52 -19.01
C ASN A 211 7.88 -3.00 -18.53
N LEU A 212 7.33 -2.35 -17.51
CA LEU A 212 6.02 -2.68 -16.97
C LEU A 212 4.89 -2.51 -18.00
N LEU A 213 5.08 -1.63 -19.00
CA LEU A 213 4.12 -1.36 -20.07
C LEU A 213 4.26 -2.30 -21.29
N GLU A 214 5.23 -3.23 -21.29
CA GLU A 214 5.39 -4.17 -22.43
C GLU A 214 4.36 -5.29 -22.45
N PHE A 215 3.72 -5.57 -21.32
CA PHE A 215 2.78 -6.68 -21.21
C PHE A 215 1.44 -6.40 -21.89
N GLU A 216 1.04 -5.12 -21.96
CA GLU A 216 -0.30 -4.70 -22.35
C GLU A 216 -0.26 -3.24 -22.83
N ASN A 217 -1.00 -2.91 -23.87
CA ASN A 217 -0.99 -1.58 -24.50
C ASN A 217 -2.33 -0.84 -24.41
N THR A 218 -3.27 -1.28 -23.58
CA THR A 218 -4.59 -0.62 -23.42
C THR A 218 -4.57 0.53 -22.41
N TYR A 219 -3.42 0.81 -21.76
CA TYR A 219 -3.29 1.98 -20.91
C TYR A 219 -3.35 3.28 -21.71
N SER A 220 -3.77 4.36 -21.06
CA SER A 220 -3.82 5.71 -21.62
C SER A 220 -2.78 6.61 -20.94
N ILE A 221 -2.18 7.54 -21.71
CA ILE A 221 -1.32 8.58 -21.15
C ILE A 221 -2.20 9.79 -20.82
N MET A 222 -2.40 10.04 -19.53
CA MET A 222 -3.14 11.21 -19.07
C MET A 222 -2.25 12.47 -19.09
N LYS A 223 -0.96 12.32 -18.73
CA LYS A 223 0.00 13.41 -18.77
C LYS A 223 1.39 12.92 -19.14
N ASN A 224 2.00 13.60 -20.12
CA ASN A 224 3.36 13.29 -20.52
C ASN A 224 4.38 13.85 -19.54
N GLY A 225 5.50 13.13 -19.36
CA GLY A 225 6.60 13.53 -18.49
C GLY A 225 7.61 12.42 -18.27
N ARG A 226 8.58 12.73 -17.39
CA ARG A 226 9.59 11.79 -16.89
C ARG A 226 9.68 11.89 -15.39
N GLY A 227 9.86 10.75 -14.74
CA GLY A 227 10.07 10.67 -13.30
C GLY A 227 10.70 9.34 -12.92
N ASN A 228 11.40 9.34 -11.80
CA ASN A 228 12.08 8.16 -11.28
C ASN A 228 11.92 8.10 -9.76
N GLY A 229 11.73 6.90 -9.24
CA GLY A 229 11.55 6.67 -7.82
C GLY A 229 11.10 5.25 -7.54
N LYS A 230 11.00 4.92 -6.26
CA LYS A 230 10.40 3.66 -5.86
C LYS A 230 8.89 3.67 -6.16
N ILE A 231 8.34 2.53 -6.59
CA ILE A 231 6.88 2.40 -6.70
C ILE A 231 6.30 2.20 -5.30
N THR A 232 5.22 2.89 -4.99
CA THR A 232 4.44 2.69 -3.75
C THR A 232 2.95 2.73 -4.07
N GLY A 233 2.11 2.14 -3.22
CA GLY A 233 0.67 2.20 -3.41
C GLY A 233 -0.01 0.83 -3.44
N GLY A 234 -1.19 0.77 -4.05
CA GLY A 234 -2.07 -0.39 -4.12
C GLY A 234 -3.54 0.03 -4.12
N ASN A 235 -4.39 -0.68 -3.37
CA ASN A 235 -5.81 -0.33 -3.27
C ASN A 235 -6.00 0.99 -2.53
N LEU A 236 -6.74 1.92 -3.14
CA LEU A 236 -6.90 3.30 -2.66
C LEU A 236 -7.57 3.37 -1.29
N SER A 237 -8.64 2.60 -1.06
CA SER A 237 -9.34 2.56 0.23
C SER A 237 -8.40 2.13 1.35
N LEU A 238 -7.52 1.16 1.10
CA LEU A 238 -6.59 0.63 2.10
C LEU A 238 -5.42 1.60 2.37
N ILE A 239 -4.99 2.34 1.35
CA ILE A 239 -4.01 3.44 1.52
C ILE A 239 -4.59 4.51 2.44
N VAL A 240 -5.82 4.94 2.18
CA VAL A 240 -6.49 5.98 2.97
C VAL A 240 -6.79 5.52 4.40
N ALA A 241 -7.13 4.24 4.58
CA ALA A 241 -7.43 3.67 5.90
C ALA A 241 -6.25 3.70 6.89
N THR A 242 -5.02 3.86 6.41
CA THR A 242 -3.82 3.92 7.27
C THR A 242 -3.29 5.34 7.50
N LEU A 243 -3.90 6.38 6.90
CA LEU A 243 -3.49 7.76 7.12
C LEU A 243 -3.59 8.16 8.60
N GLY A 244 -2.58 8.85 9.10
CA GLY A 244 -2.48 9.27 10.48
C GLY A 244 -2.02 8.16 11.46
N THR A 245 -1.60 7.00 10.96
CA THR A 245 -1.05 5.89 11.75
C THR A 245 0.44 5.68 11.46
N ASP A 246 1.10 4.84 12.27
CA ASP A 246 2.50 4.44 12.05
C ASP A 246 2.71 3.61 10.76
N HIS A 247 1.63 3.24 10.07
CA HIS A 247 1.59 2.52 8.80
C HIS A 247 1.15 3.39 7.63
N GLU A 248 1.11 4.70 7.83
CA GLU A 248 0.78 5.66 6.79
C GLU A 248 1.77 5.57 5.62
N ILE A 249 1.23 5.60 4.39
CA ILE A 249 2.03 5.56 3.18
C ILE A 249 2.98 6.77 3.08
N ASN A 250 4.24 6.53 2.76
CA ASN A 250 5.18 7.57 2.36
C ASN A 250 5.23 7.64 0.83
N THR A 251 4.92 8.81 0.27
CA THR A 251 4.90 9.08 -1.18
C THR A 251 6.03 9.99 -1.65
N ASP A 252 6.83 10.53 -0.74
CA ASP A 252 7.90 11.48 -1.06
C ASP A 252 8.95 10.88 -2.01
N GLY A 253 9.11 11.50 -3.18
CA GLY A 253 10.07 11.04 -4.21
C GLY A 253 9.70 9.71 -4.88
N LYS A 254 8.45 9.26 -4.77
CA LYS A 254 8.01 7.95 -5.26
C LYS A 254 7.03 8.06 -6.44
N ILE A 255 6.83 6.96 -7.16
CA ILE A 255 5.79 6.77 -8.16
C ILE A 255 4.61 6.10 -7.46
N LEU A 256 3.46 6.78 -7.44
CA LEU A 256 2.24 6.28 -6.79
C LEU A 256 1.47 5.37 -7.74
N PHE A 257 1.20 4.15 -7.33
CA PHE A 257 0.26 3.24 -7.97
C PHE A 257 -1.04 3.17 -7.16
N ILE A 258 -2.19 3.33 -7.82
CA ILE A 258 -3.52 3.21 -7.20
C ILE A 258 -4.48 2.39 -8.07
N GLU A 259 -5.32 1.59 -7.43
CA GLU A 259 -6.44 0.87 -8.04
C GLU A 259 -7.62 0.84 -7.06
N GLU A 260 -8.84 0.52 -7.55
CA GLU A 260 -10.01 0.43 -6.66
C GLU A 260 -11.12 -0.44 -7.26
N VAL A 261 -12.03 -0.92 -6.41
CA VAL A 261 -13.18 -1.74 -6.83
C VAL A 261 -14.46 -1.34 -6.11
N ASN A 262 -15.54 -1.18 -6.90
CA ASN A 262 -16.91 -0.95 -6.43
C ASN A 262 -17.12 0.34 -5.61
N GLU A 263 -16.17 1.28 -5.61
CA GLU A 263 -16.35 2.58 -4.99
C GLU A 263 -17.00 3.57 -5.97
N PRO A 264 -18.09 4.25 -5.58
CA PRO A 264 -18.66 5.33 -6.39
C PRO A 264 -17.66 6.48 -6.62
N SER A 265 -17.80 7.19 -7.75
CA SER A 265 -16.86 8.26 -8.12
C SER A 265 -16.70 9.33 -7.03
N TYR A 266 -17.78 9.73 -6.33
CA TYR A 266 -17.68 10.71 -5.23
C TYR A 266 -16.88 10.19 -4.03
N ARG A 267 -16.85 8.87 -3.79
CA ARG A 267 -16.02 8.30 -2.73
C ARG A 267 -14.57 8.24 -3.14
N VAL A 268 -14.30 7.91 -4.41
CA VAL A 268 -12.95 7.99 -4.96
C VAL A 268 -12.43 9.42 -4.87
N ASP A 269 -13.23 10.41 -5.28
CA ASP A 269 -12.88 11.83 -5.12
C ASP A 269 -12.54 12.18 -3.68
N ARG A 270 -13.40 11.83 -2.73
CA ARG A 270 -13.16 12.10 -1.30
C ARG A 270 -11.85 11.48 -0.81
N MET A 271 -11.54 10.24 -1.19
CA MET A 271 -10.29 9.58 -0.83
C MET A 271 -9.06 10.27 -1.44
N LEU A 272 -9.15 10.67 -2.69
CA LEU A 272 -8.07 11.41 -3.36
C LEU A 272 -7.89 12.82 -2.76
N GLN A 273 -8.98 13.53 -2.45
CA GLN A 273 -8.90 14.82 -1.73
C GLN A 273 -8.26 14.66 -0.35
N GLN A 274 -8.55 13.57 0.37
CA GLN A 274 -7.91 13.29 1.66
C GLN A 274 -6.40 13.08 1.50
N LEU A 275 -5.95 12.33 0.50
CA LEU A 275 -4.52 12.17 0.19
C LEU A 275 -3.87 13.50 -0.18
N LYS A 276 -4.56 14.34 -0.98
CA LYS A 276 -4.10 15.67 -1.35
C LYS A 276 -3.93 16.58 -0.12
N LEU A 277 -4.93 16.62 0.76
CA LEU A 277 -4.88 17.41 2.00
C LEU A 277 -3.80 16.90 2.96
N ALA A 278 -3.49 15.62 2.94
CA ALA A 278 -2.38 15.01 3.69
C ALA A 278 -1.00 15.22 3.02
N GLY A 279 -0.90 16.02 1.94
CA GLY A 279 0.35 16.32 1.25
C GLY A 279 0.95 15.17 0.45
N LYS A 280 0.16 14.10 0.19
CA LYS A 280 0.68 12.87 -0.44
C LYS A 280 1.02 13.04 -1.92
N PHE A 281 0.63 14.14 -2.54
CA PHE A 281 0.92 14.42 -3.96
C PHE A 281 2.07 15.42 -4.17
N ASP A 282 2.56 16.08 -3.10
CA ASP A 282 3.45 17.24 -3.21
C ASP A 282 4.82 16.91 -3.82
N LYS A 283 5.33 15.70 -3.60
CA LYS A 283 6.66 15.28 -4.03
C LYS A 283 6.65 14.01 -4.90
N LEU A 284 5.50 13.65 -5.46
CA LEU A 284 5.41 12.51 -6.37
C LEU A 284 6.29 12.69 -7.60
N GLN A 285 6.82 11.58 -8.11
CA GLN A 285 7.60 11.49 -9.34
C GLN A 285 6.78 10.97 -10.53
N GLY A 286 5.61 10.42 -10.28
CA GLY A 286 4.69 9.91 -11.29
C GLY A 286 3.49 9.22 -10.68
N ILE A 287 2.47 8.95 -11.49
CA ILE A 287 1.27 8.23 -11.07
C ILE A 287 0.93 7.14 -12.08
N ILE A 288 0.68 5.94 -11.59
CA ILE A 288 0.14 4.80 -12.32
C ILE A 288 -1.27 4.56 -11.80
N ILE A 289 -2.29 4.93 -12.57
CA ILE A 289 -3.68 4.63 -12.25
C ILE A 289 -4.00 3.27 -12.85
N GLY A 290 -4.18 2.28 -11.99
CA GLY A 290 -4.58 0.93 -12.34
C GLY A 290 -6.06 0.83 -12.74
N ASN A 291 -6.64 -0.33 -12.53
CA ASN A 291 -8.05 -0.53 -12.84
C ASN A 291 -8.94 0.00 -11.70
N PHE A 292 -9.86 0.89 -12.05
CA PHE A 292 -10.96 1.31 -11.20
C PHE A 292 -12.22 0.56 -11.68
N ARG A 293 -12.51 -0.56 -11.03
CA ARG A 293 -13.60 -1.45 -11.46
C ARG A 293 -14.94 -0.98 -10.89
N ASN A 294 -15.94 -0.84 -11.78
CA ASN A 294 -17.31 -0.45 -11.44
C ASN A 294 -17.40 0.89 -10.67
N PRO A 295 -16.78 1.96 -11.12
CA PRO A 295 -16.84 3.27 -10.46
C PRO A 295 -18.16 3.95 -10.81
N LYS A 296 -19.28 3.46 -10.25
CA LYS A 296 -20.61 3.98 -10.57
C LYS A 296 -20.77 5.42 -10.07
N GLN A 297 -21.40 6.28 -10.86
CA GLN A 297 -21.97 7.52 -10.36
C GLN A 297 -23.16 7.15 -9.47
N SER A 298 -23.26 7.76 -8.27
CA SER A 298 -24.42 7.57 -7.39
C SER A 298 -25.61 8.42 -7.86
N ASP A 299 -25.32 9.56 -8.49
CA ASP A 299 -26.26 10.46 -9.14
C ASP A 299 -25.74 10.79 -10.55
N PRO A 300 -26.60 10.96 -11.58
CA PRO A 300 -26.18 11.36 -12.93
C PRO A 300 -25.42 12.69 -13.00
N THR A 301 -25.54 13.53 -11.96
CA THR A 301 -24.80 14.81 -11.84
C THR A 301 -23.46 14.69 -11.16
N ASP A 302 -23.13 13.51 -10.59
CA ASP A 302 -21.79 13.25 -10.03
C ASP A 302 -20.75 13.27 -11.16
N MET A 303 -19.52 13.67 -10.82
CA MET A 303 -18.37 13.52 -11.71
C MET A 303 -18.18 12.05 -12.10
N THR A 304 -17.83 11.82 -13.35
CA THR A 304 -17.31 10.52 -13.79
C THR A 304 -15.94 10.27 -13.13
N ILE A 305 -15.50 9.03 -13.12
CA ILE A 305 -14.17 8.71 -12.57
C ILE A 305 -13.03 9.42 -13.29
N ASP A 306 -13.16 9.62 -14.60
CA ASP A 306 -12.18 10.35 -15.41
C ASP A 306 -12.15 11.83 -15.04
N GLU A 307 -13.30 12.46 -14.85
CA GLU A 307 -13.38 13.86 -14.40
C GLU A 307 -12.76 14.03 -13.02
N VAL A 308 -12.98 13.09 -12.09
CA VAL A 308 -12.31 13.09 -10.78
C VAL A 308 -10.79 13.04 -10.94
N PHE A 309 -10.27 12.17 -11.80
CA PHE A 309 -8.81 12.11 -12.02
C PHE A 309 -8.27 13.40 -12.65
N TYR A 310 -8.96 13.99 -13.60
CA TYR A 310 -8.53 15.24 -14.21
C TYR A 310 -8.61 16.43 -13.24
N ASP A 311 -9.61 16.49 -12.36
CA ASP A 311 -9.70 17.54 -11.33
C ASP A 311 -8.56 17.42 -10.31
N VAL A 312 -8.30 16.22 -9.82
CA VAL A 312 -7.30 15.99 -8.77
C VAL A 312 -5.87 16.05 -9.29
N PHE A 313 -5.59 15.40 -10.42
CA PHE A 313 -4.22 15.18 -10.90
C PHE A 313 -3.82 16.06 -12.07
N GLY A 314 -4.77 16.67 -12.78
CA GLY A 314 -4.51 17.43 -14.04
C GLY A 314 -3.54 18.58 -13.89
N LYS A 315 -3.44 19.19 -12.68
CA LYS A 315 -2.52 20.29 -12.37
C LYS A 315 -1.11 19.83 -11.96
N LEU A 316 -0.92 18.54 -11.64
CA LEU A 316 0.40 18.03 -11.28
C LEU A 316 1.32 18.03 -12.50
N ASN A 317 2.58 18.41 -12.30
CA ASN A 317 3.57 18.45 -13.40
C ASN A 317 4.50 17.22 -13.38
N ILE A 318 3.89 16.02 -13.41
CA ILE A 318 4.53 14.71 -13.39
C ILE A 318 3.90 13.79 -14.43
N PRO A 319 4.59 12.72 -14.89
CA PRO A 319 4.01 11.73 -15.80
C PRO A 319 2.85 10.98 -15.14
N ILE A 320 1.74 10.78 -15.87
CA ILE A 320 0.57 10.05 -15.38
C ILE A 320 0.05 9.13 -16.48
N ILE A 321 -0.10 7.85 -16.17
CA ILE A 321 -0.84 6.88 -16.98
C ILE A 321 -2.09 6.43 -16.25
N LYS A 322 -3.13 6.01 -17.01
CA LYS A 322 -4.36 5.43 -16.48
C LYS A 322 -4.76 4.17 -17.25
N ASP A 323 -5.74 3.45 -16.75
CA ASP A 323 -6.26 2.21 -17.32
C ASP A 323 -5.23 1.05 -17.34
N PHE A 324 -4.18 1.14 -16.50
CA PHE A 324 -3.17 0.08 -16.40
C PHE A 324 -3.78 -1.20 -15.83
N LYS A 325 -3.52 -2.35 -16.46
CA LYS A 325 -4.14 -3.65 -16.11
C LYS A 325 -3.57 -4.26 -14.84
N SER A 326 -3.73 -3.56 -13.72
CA SER A 326 -3.41 -4.07 -12.38
C SER A 326 -4.52 -3.69 -11.40
N GLY A 327 -4.81 -4.56 -10.44
CA GLY A 327 -5.93 -4.44 -9.51
C GLY A 327 -7.02 -5.49 -9.78
N HIS A 328 -8.29 -5.12 -9.58
CA HIS A 328 -9.43 -6.04 -9.74
C HIS A 328 -9.83 -6.26 -11.21
N VAL A 329 -8.91 -6.65 -12.02
CA VAL A 329 -9.04 -6.79 -13.48
C VAL A 329 -8.36 -8.06 -14.00
N ARG A 330 -8.77 -8.50 -15.16
CA ARG A 330 -8.15 -9.60 -15.90
C ARG A 330 -7.97 -9.20 -17.38
N PRO A 331 -6.76 -9.30 -17.96
CA PRO A 331 -5.51 -9.80 -17.36
C PRO A 331 -5.03 -8.94 -16.19
N PHE A 332 -4.13 -9.50 -15.37
CA PHE A 332 -3.53 -8.85 -14.21
C PHE A 332 -2.02 -8.72 -14.39
N ILE A 333 -1.48 -7.51 -14.24
CA ILE A 333 -0.04 -7.24 -14.26
C ILE A 333 0.43 -6.97 -12.83
N ALA A 334 1.43 -7.70 -12.36
CA ALA A 334 2.00 -7.52 -11.03
C ALA A 334 2.86 -6.24 -10.95
N VAL A 335 2.72 -5.51 -9.85
CA VAL A 335 3.48 -4.27 -9.59
C VAL A 335 4.37 -4.46 -8.36
N PRO A 336 5.71 -4.36 -8.49
CA PRO A 336 6.63 -4.52 -7.37
C PRO A 336 6.68 -3.22 -6.54
N ILE A 337 6.13 -3.27 -5.34
CA ILE A 337 6.10 -2.16 -4.39
C ILE A 337 7.45 -2.04 -3.68
N GLY A 338 8.05 -0.86 -3.71
CA GLY A 338 9.39 -0.58 -3.18
C GLY A 338 10.52 -0.77 -4.18
N ALA A 339 10.26 -1.31 -5.38
CA ALA A 339 11.26 -1.41 -6.44
C ALA A 339 11.51 -0.04 -7.10
N ASN A 340 12.77 0.22 -7.49
CA ASN A 340 13.11 1.38 -8.29
C ASN A 340 12.50 1.27 -9.68
N ALA A 341 11.96 2.40 -10.15
CA ALA A 341 11.40 2.50 -11.50
C ALA A 341 11.73 3.85 -12.14
N THR A 342 11.88 3.84 -13.46
CA THR A 342 11.98 5.04 -14.30
C THR A 342 10.77 5.08 -15.23
N MET A 343 9.96 6.12 -15.11
CA MET A 343 8.77 6.36 -15.93
C MET A 343 9.08 7.41 -16.99
N ASP A 344 8.96 7.06 -18.28
CA ASP A 344 9.08 7.96 -19.43
C ASP A 344 7.89 7.72 -20.36
N THR A 345 6.86 8.55 -20.25
CA THR A 345 5.63 8.40 -21.03
C THR A 345 5.81 8.79 -22.50
N TYR A 346 6.83 9.59 -22.86
CA TYR A 346 7.17 9.88 -24.25
C TYR A 346 7.66 8.63 -24.98
N LYS A 347 8.39 7.74 -24.24
CA LYS A 347 8.89 6.47 -24.76
C LYS A 347 7.92 5.31 -24.51
N LYS A 348 6.79 5.56 -23.84
CA LYS A 348 5.86 4.53 -23.38
C LYS A 348 6.55 3.44 -22.53
N GLN A 349 7.31 3.87 -21.53
CA GLN A 349 8.12 3.00 -20.69
C GLN A 349 7.93 3.30 -19.19
N ILE A 350 7.80 2.22 -18.42
CA ILE A 350 8.05 2.21 -16.97
C ILE A 350 9.02 1.07 -16.72
N ILE A 351 10.30 1.40 -16.65
CA ILE A 351 11.35 0.40 -16.47
C ILE A 351 11.50 0.10 -14.99
N ILE A 352 11.23 -1.13 -14.60
CA ILE A 352 11.57 -1.69 -13.29
C ILE A 352 13.03 -2.13 -13.36
N GLU A 353 13.88 -1.59 -12.49
CA GLU A 353 15.32 -1.92 -12.48
C GLU A 353 15.51 -3.37 -12.03
N LYS A 354 14.87 -3.77 -10.94
CA LYS A 354 14.96 -5.10 -10.37
C LYS A 354 13.84 -5.36 -9.35
N SER A 355 13.09 -6.42 -9.52
CA SER A 355 12.05 -6.86 -8.56
C SER A 355 12.47 -8.09 -7.74
N THR A 356 13.34 -8.93 -8.31
CA THR A 356 13.94 -10.13 -7.66
C THR A 356 15.43 -10.23 -7.95
N LYS A 357 16.19 -11.00 -7.17
CA LYS A 357 17.64 -11.24 -7.33
C LYS A 357 17.98 -12.71 -7.42
#